data_35d67a485e68ce15a17d0f7b619c1821
#
_entry.id   35d67a485e68ce15a17d0f7b619c1821
#
_cell.length_a   1.000
_cell.length_b   1.000
_cell.length_c   1.000
_cell.angle_alpha   90.00
_cell.angle_beta   90.00
_cell.angle_gamma   90.00
#
_symmetry.space_group_name_H-M   'P 1'
#
loop_
_entity.id
_entity.type
_entity.pdbx_description
1 polymer ?
#
loop_
_entity_poly.entity_id
_entity_poly.type
_entity_poly.pdbx_seq_one_letter_code
_entity_poly.pdbx_strand_id
1 'polypeptide(L)'
;MDDLKVATIKSADMSEEMQQEAIEVSKQAVEKNNLEKDIAAHIKKEFDKKHCPTWHCIVGKNFGSYVTHETKHFLYFNVGQMSILLFKCG
;
A
#
# COMPACT_ATOMS: atom_id res chain seq x y z
N MET A 1 8.25 3.51 20.46
CA MET A 1 8.39 3.64 19.65
C MET A 1 7.97 2.85 18.74
N ASP A 2 7.59 3.05 17.92
CA ASP A 2 6.96 2.28 17.17
C ASP A 2 7.51 2.22 15.87
N ASP A 3 8.61 1.53 15.68
CA ASP A 3 9.19 1.28 14.37
C ASP A 3 8.20 0.61 13.46
N LEU A 4 7.22 -0.08 14.02
CA LEU A 4 6.21 -0.74 13.23
C LEU A 4 5.34 0.22 12.45
N LYS A 5 5.38 1.50 12.79
CA LYS A 5 4.53 2.49 12.14
C LYS A 5 5.29 3.52 11.34
N VAL A 6 6.60 3.36 11.23
CA VAL A 6 7.39 4.28 10.42
C VAL A 6 7.20 3.92 8.94
N ALA A 7 6.81 4.91 8.15
CA ALA A 7 6.60 4.69 6.71
C ALA A 7 7.78 5.23 5.92
N THR A 8 8.21 4.46 4.96
CA THR A 8 9.33 4.85 4.09
C THR A 8 8.91 4.59 2.64
N ILE A 9 8.92 5.62 1.82
CA ILE A 9 8.58 5.49 0.40
C ILE A 9 9.81 4.97 -0.34
N LYS A 10 9.63 3.87 -1.07
CA LYS A 10 10.71 3.30 -1.85
C LYS A 10 10.64 3.72 -3.31
N SER A 11 9.45 3.77 -3.87
CA SER A 11 9.25 4.15 -5.26
C SER A 11 7.82 4.64 -5.40
N ALA A 12 7.63 5.73 -6.11
CA ALA A 12 6.30 6.31 -6.21
C ALA A 12 6.06 6.93 -7.57
N ASP A 13 4.87 6.67 -8.10
CA ASP A 13 4.31 7.42 -9.21
C ASP A 13 2.88 7.70 -8.78
N MET A 14 2.70 8.69 -7.92
CA MET A 14 1.44 8.94 -7.24
C MET A 14 1.48 10.34 -6.65
N SER A 15 0.35 11.03 -6.60
CA SER A 15 0.30 12.36 -6.01
C SER A 15 0.61 12.27 -4.52
N GLU A 16 1.12 13.35 -3.96
CA GLU A 16 1.49 13.35 -2.55
C GLU A 16 0.28 13.14 -1.66
N GLU A 17 -0.86 13.69 -2.04
CA GLU A 17 -2.09 13.49 -1.26
C GLU A 17 -2.47 12.03 -1.20
N MET A 18 -2.40 11.36 -2.34
CA MET A 18 -2.77 9.96 -2.40
C MET A 18 -1.75 9.09 -1.67
N GLN A 19 -0.47 9.48 -1.72
CA GLN A 19 0.56 8.79 -0.95
C GLN A 19 0.27 8.87 0.55
N GLN A 20 -0.15 10.04 1.03
CA GLN A 20 -0.49 10.20 2.43
C GLN A 20 -1.67 9.34 2.82
N GLU A 21 -2.67 9.25 1.97
CA GLU A 21 -3.81 8.38 2.23
C GLU A 21 -3.37 6.91 2.29
N ALA A 22 -2.49 6.52 1.37
CA ALA A 22 -2.00 5.14 1.35
C ALA A 22 -1.29 4.81 2.65
N ILE A 23 -0.47 5.73 3.14
CA ILE A 23 0.26 5.52 4.39
C ILE A 23 -0.72 5.41 5.56
N GLU A 24 -1.70 6.30 5.62
CA GLU A 24 -2.70 6.28 6.69
C GLU A 24 -3.48 4.97 6.71
N VAL A 25 -3.98 4.58 5.55
CA VAL A 25 -4.76 3.36 5.44
C VAL A 25 -3.89 2.15 5.80
N SER A 26 -2.64 2.17 5.36
CA SER A 26 -1.73 1.06 5.63
C SER A 26 -1.42 0.93 7.11
N LYS A 27 -1.22 2.04 7.80
CA LYS A 27 -0.97 1.99 9.24
C LYS A 27 -2.17 1.43 9.98
N GLN A 28 -3.37 1.82 9.58
CA GLN A 28 -4.59 1.29 10.17
C GLN A 28 -4.71 -0.20 9.89
N ALA A 29 -4.39 -0.61 8.68
CA ALA A 29 -4.49 -2.01 8.30
C ALA A 29 -3.54 -2.88 9.11
N VAL A 30 -2.32 -2.41 9.32
CA VAL A 30 -1.33 -3.14 10.10
C VAL A 30 -1.76 -3.26 11.54
N GLU A 31 -2.41 -2.23 12.08
CA GLU A 31 -2.87 -2.27 13.45
C GLU A 31 -4.03 -3.24 13.67
N LYS A 32 -4.89 -3.36 12.67
CA LYS A 32 -6.12 -4.13 12.82
C LYS A 32 -5.98 -5.59 12.40
N ASN A 33 -4.97 -5.92 11.63
CA ASN A 33 -4.85 -7.24 11.04
C ASN A 33 -3.49 -7.84 11.35
N ASN A 34 -3.47 -9.15 11.54
CA ASN A 34 -2.23 -9.87 11.82
C ASN A 34 -1.66 -10.58 10.62
N LEU A 35 -2.48 -10.87 9.62
CA LEU A 35 -2.05 -11.62 8.46
C LEU A 35 -1.80 -10.69 7.29
N GLU A 36 -0.73 -10.95 6.56
CA GLU A 36 -0.35 -10.10 5.42
C GLU A 36 -1.46 -10.00 4.39
N LYS A 37 -2.14 -11.11 4.13
CA LYS A 37 -3.21 -11.09 3.13
C LYS A 37 -4.38 -10.21 3.58
N ASP A 38 -4.62 -10.15 4.88
CA ASP A 38 -5.72 -9.33 5.40
C ASP A 38 -5.35 -7.86 5.36
N ILE A 39 -4.08 -7.54 5.62
CA ILE A 39 -3.59 -6.19 5.49
C ILE A 39 -3.74 -5.72 4.04
N ALA A 40 -3.33 -6.58 3.11
CA ALA A 40 -3.44 -6.26 1.69
C ALA A 40 -4.89 -6.05 1.27
N ALA A 41 -5.79 -6.91 1.76
CA ALA A 41 -7.21 -6.79 1.44
C ALA A 41 -7.79 -5.49 1.97
N HIS A 42 -7.41 -5.12 3.17
CA HIS A 42 -7.89 -3.88 3.78
C HIS A 42 -7.51 -2.67 2.90
N ILE A 43 -6.25 -2.60 2.51
CA ILE A 43 -5.75 -1.48 1.73
C ILE A 43 -6.42 -1.44 0.35
N LYS A 44 -6.49 -2.59 -0.30
CA LYS A 44 -7.08 -2.70 -1.63
C LYS A 44 -8.54 -2.26 -1.63
N LYS A 45 -9.31 -2.73 -0.67
CA LYS A 45 -10.73 -2.42 -0.62
C LYS A 45 -10.97 -0.94 -0.33
N GLU A 46 -10.15 -0.35 0.53
CA GLU A 46 -10.28 1.07 0.81
C GLU A 46 -9.97 1.92 -0.41
N PHE A 47 -8.94 1.56 -1.16
CA PHE A 47 -8.57 2.32 -2.35
C PHE A 47 -9.58 2.13 -3.48
N ASP A 48 -10.15 0.93 -3.63
CA ASP A 48 -11.22 0.74 -4.60
C ASP A 48 -12.40 1.65 -4.28
N LYS A 49 -12.68 1.80 -3.00
CA LYS A 49 -13.81 2.61 -2.58
C LYS A 49 -13.57 4.10 -2.76
N LYS A 50 -12.36 4.55 -2.45
CA LYS A 50 -12.05 5.98 -2.45
C LYS A 50 -11.61 6.49 -3.81
N HIS A 51 -10.98 5.66 -4.60
CA HIS A 51 -10.34 6.09 -5.84
C HIS A 51 -10.72 5.25 -7.05
N CYS A 52 -11.83 4.59 -6.97
CA CYS A 52 -12.37 3.73 -8.05
C CYS A 52 -11.51 2.49 -8.28
N PRO A 53 -12.12 1.39 -8.66
CA PRO A 53 -11.39 0.16 -8.96
C PRO A 53 -10.54 0.34 -10.23
N THR A 54 -9.55 -0.47 -10.50
CA THR A 54 -9.23 -1.67 -9.74
C THR A 54 -7.84 -1.54 -9.18
N TRP A 55 -7.75 -1.59 -7.87
CA TRP A 55 -6.47 -1.52 -7.18
C TRP A 55 -6.01 -2.92 -6.80
N HIS A 56 -4.70 -3.07 -6.72
CA HIS A 56 -4.07 -4.33 -6.31
C HIS A 56 -3.08 -4.01 -5.21
N CYS A 57 -2.97 -4.89 -4.24
CA CYS A 57 -2.08 -4.65 -3.12
C CYS A 57 -1.37 -5.94 -2.74
N ILE A 58 -0.06 -5.85 -2.56
CA ILE A 58 0.76 -6.97 -2.13
C ILE A 58 1.48 -6.56 -0.86
N VAL A 59 1.42 -7.38 0.16
CA VAL A 59 2.05 -7.10 1.46
C VAL A 59 2.93 -8.28 1.83
N GLY A 60 4.16 -8.00 2.21
CA GLY A 60 5.08 -9.04 2.64
C GLY A 60 6.31 -8.41 3.24
N LYS A 61 7.26 -9.24 3.64
CA LYS A 61 8.50 -8.75 4.21
C LYS A 61 9.60 -8.66 3.17
N ASN A 62 9.51 -9.46 2.13
CA ASN A 62 10.55 -9.48 1.10
C ASN A 62 9.99 -10.10 -0.16
N PHE A 63 9.96 -9.35 -1.24
CA PHE A 63 9.49 -9.86 -2.52
C PHE A 63 10.02 -9.00 -3.65
N GLY A 64 10.10 -9.60 -4.83
CA GLY A 64 10.39 -8.85 -6.02
C GLY A 64 9.10 -8.58 -6.76
N SER A 65 9.07 -7.54 -7.56
CA SER A 65 7.87 -7.22 -8.32
C SER A 65 8.24 -6.50 -9.61
N TYR A 66 7.39 -6.70 -10.58
CA TYR A 66 7.47 -5.98 -11.83
C TYR A 66 6.04 -5.92 -12.35
N VAL A 67 5.46 -4.75 -12.34
CA VAL A 67 4.03 -4.60 -12.62
C VAL A 67 3.78 -3.52 -13.64
N THR A 68 2.63 -3.62 -14.30
CA THR A 68 2.11 -2.56 -15.14
C THR A 68 1.04 -1.84 -14.35
N HIS A 69 1.07 -0.52 -14.38
CA HIS A 69 0.10 0.26 -13.62
C HIS A 69 -0.31 1.49 -14.43
N GLU A 70 -1.42 2.08 -14.04
CA GLU A 70 -1.83 3.34 -14.64
C GLU A 70 -0.92 4.46 -14.14
N THR A 71 -0.68 5.43 -15.00
CA THR A 71 0.13 6.58 -14.66
C THR A 71 -0.40 7.26 -13.41
N LYS A 72 0.50 7.61 -12.50
CA LYS A 72 0.16 8.29 -11.24
C LYS A 72 -0.60 7.39 -10.26
N HIS A 73 -0.54 6.07 -10.46
CA HIS A 73 -1.27 5.14 -9.59
C HIS A 73 -0.39 3.96 -9.19
N PHE A 74 0.81 4.28 -8.68
CA PHE A 74 1.76 3.26 -8.24
C PHE A 74 2.50 3.75 -6.99
N LEU A 75 2.58 2.90 -5.97
CA LEU A 75 3.32 3.22 -4.77
C LEU A 75 3.92 1.95 -4.18
N TYR A 76 5.22 2.01 -3.89
CA TYR A 76 5.92 0.92 -3.22
C TYR A 76 6.58 1.53 -1.98
N PHE A 77 6.23 1.01 -0.83
CA PHE A 77 6.65 1.62 0.42
C PHE A 77 6.68 0.59 1.53
N ASN A 78 7.31 0.98 2.64
CA ASN A 78 7.36 0.12 3.83
C ASN A 78 6.61 0.80 4.96
N VAL A 79 5.95 -0.03 5.76
CA VAL A 79 5.42 0.41 7.05
C VAL A 79 6.06 -0.52 8.07
N GLY A 80 6.99 0.01 8.85
CA GLY A 80 7.79 -0.82 9.73
C GLY A 80 8.59 -1.81 8.91
N GLN A 81 8.38 -3.09 9.19
CA GLN A 81 9.09 -4.16 8.48
C GLN A 81 8.28 -4.71 7.31
N MET A 82 7.08 -4.21 7.11
CA MET A 82 6.25 -4.69 6.01
C MET A 82 6.51 -3.89 4.75
N SER A 83 6.69 -4.59 3.64
CA SER A 83 6.77 -3.98 2.32
C SER A 83 5.40 -4.03 1.69
N ILE A 84 4.97 -2.92 1.13
CA ILE A 84 3.62 -2.80 0.59
C ILE A 84 3.72 -2.24 -0.83
N LEU A 85 3.09 -2.96 -1.75
CA LEU A 85 3.02 -2.54 -3.15
C LEU A 85 1.55 -2.28 -3.46
N LEU A 86 1.25 -1.07 -3.90
CA LEU A 86 -0.12 -0.65 -4.17
C LEU A 86 -0.16 0.01 -5.54
N PHE A 87 -1.01 -0.49 -6.44
CA PHE A 87 -1.11 0.09 -7.76
C PHE A 87 -2.49 -0.17 -8.35
N LYS A 88 -2.82 0.65 -9.35
CA LYS A 88 -4.09 0.51 -10.05
C LYS A 88 -3.83 0.04 -11.47
N CYS A 89 -4.62 -0.92 -11.91
CA CYS A 89 -4.54 -1.43 -13.26
C CYS A 89 -5.92 -1.98 -13.66
N GLY A 90 -6.50 -1.39 -14.68
CA GLY A 90 -7.81 -1.84 -15.15
C GLY A 90 -8.97 -0.92 -14.86
#